data_62d344fc2d80a8c3d91316bed72e759a
#
_entry.id   62d344fc2d80a8c3d91316bed72e759a
#
_cell.length_a   1.000
_cell.length_b   1.000
_cell.length_c   1.000
_cell.angle_alpha   90.00
_cell.angle_beta   90.00
_cell.angle_gamma   90.00
#
_symmetry.space_group_name_H-M   'P 1'
#
loop_
_entity.id
_entity.type
_entity.pdbx_description
1 polymer ?
#
loop_
_entity_poly.entity_id
_entity_poly.type
_entity_poly.pdbx_seq_one_letter_code
_entity_poly.pdbx_strand_id
1 'polypeptide(L)'
;MRITLGQIGCVAGDVEGNVAKIIDAANRSKGSSLVIFPELSVSGGMPVEMLKQDSFIDNCEAALERVSVECESVPVLLGCPIRNNSGKGKPLFNAAVYLFQGQRKTFIKRQLGLSFLDEADLFEPSDDDELLQVGCHKFAVTIGDDLANVGDDDLLLKNRVDDLRCLEPDAIINIGASRFGAVSSAQRRNTLRMNVLKTERPLFFVNNVGQTNDAVYDGGSMVFGYEGYVVATAPFFEEKVLDVDLQCLISMRHDDVQEYASKQELVLKALSEGKTMEDIVSQGFDKTLVDDVVKMRQEHLEL
;
A
#
# COMPACT_ATOMS: atom_id res chain seq x y z
N MET A 1 17.09 0.07 -7.17
CA MET A 1 15.80 -0.14 -7.85
C MET A 1 14.78 0.82 -7.25
N ARG A 2 14.26 1.77 -8.03
CA ARG A 2 13.30 2.76 -7.53
C ARG A 2 11.86 2.22 -7.62
N ILE A 3 11.19 2.18 -6.49
CA ILE A 3 9.75 1.89 -6.35
C ILE A 3 9.03 3.19 -6.00
N THR A 4 7.93 3.48 -6.67
CA THR A 4 7.16 4.72 -6.46
C THR A 4 5.77 4.37 -5.95
N LEU A 5 5.35 4.98 -4.86
CA LEU A 5 4.00 4.89 -4.31
C LEU A 5 3.18 6.09 -4.80
N GLY A 6 2.12 5.83 -5.55
CA GLY A 6 1.18 6.84 -6.01
C GLY A 6 -0.03 6.94 -5.06
N GLN A 7 0.09 7.70 -3.98
CA GLN A 7 -1.05 8.05 -3.13
C GLN A 7 -1.89 9.09 -3.84
N ILE A 8 -2.99 8.65 -4.45
CA ILE A 8 -3.89 9.49 -5.25
C ILE A 8 -5.31 9.50 -4.68
N GLY A 9 -6.02 10.59 -4.89
CA GLY A 9 -7.43 10.74 -4.53
C GLY A 9 -8.33 10.26 -5.66
N CYS A 10 -8.93 9.09 -5.48
CA CYS A 10 -9.83 8.51 -6.46
C CYS A 10 -11.28 8.89 -6.15
N VAL A 11 -12.07 9.18 -7.18
CA VAL A 11 -13.48 9.54 -7.08
C VAL A 11 -14.34 8.33 -7.43
N ALA A 12 -15.31 8.00 -6.56
CA ALA A 12 -16.19 6.85 -6.77
C ALA A 12 -16.96 6.96 -8.09
N GLY A 13 -16.78 5.95 -8.96
CA GLY A 13 -17.45 5.86 -10.25
C GLY A 13 -16.84 6.68 -11.39
N ASP A 14 -15.90 7.58 -11.12
CA ASP A 14 -15.21 8.39 -12.14
C ASP A 14 -13.99 7.65 -12.71
N VAL A 15 -14.24 6.60 -13.49
CA VAL A 15 -13.18 5.79 -14.11
C VAL A 15 -12.22 6.65 -14.93
N GLU A 16 -12.73 7.55 -15.76
CA GLU A 16 -11.93 8.41 -16.64
C GLU A 16 -11.01 9.36 -15.86
N GLY A 17 -11.55 10.05 -14.84
CA GLY A 17 -10.77 10.95 -13.98
C GLY A 17 -9.73 10.21 -13.15
N ASN A 18 -10.08 9.04 -12.59
CA ASN A 18 -9.16 8.21 -11.82
C ASN A 18 -7.99 7.71 -12.68
N VAL A 19 -8.28 7.22 -13.88
CA VAL A 19 -7.27 6.73 -14.84
C VAL A 19 -6.37 7.87 -15.33
N ALA A 20 -6.93 9.05 -15.59
CA ALA A 20 -6.12 10.21 -15.93
C ALA A 20 -5.10 10.57 -14.84
N LYS A 21 -5.49 10.51 -13.56
CA LYS A 21 -4.58 10.70 -12.42
C LYS A 21 -3.50 9.61 -12.33
N ILE A 22 -3.88 8.34 -12.53
CA ILE A 22 -2.94 7.21 -12.56
C ILE A 22 -1.89 7.44 -13.65
N ILE A 23 -2.30 7.74 -14.87
CA ILE A 23 -1.43 7.98 -16.01
C ILE A 23 -0.50 9.19 -15.77
N ASP A 24 -1.04 10.30 -15.27
CA ASP A 24 -0.25 11.48 -14.96
C ASP A 24 0.82 11.19 -13.90
N ALA A 25 0.45 10.54 -12.79
CA ALA A 25 1.37 10.17 -11.73
C ALA A 25 2.44 9.17 -12.20
N ALA A 26 2.08 8.15 -13.00
CA ALA A 26 3.00 7.20 -13.58
C ALA A 26 3.98 7.88 -14.53
N ASN A 27 3.48 8.75 -15.44
CA ASN A 27 4.33 9.47 -16.41
C ASN A 27 5.27 10.49 -15.76
N ARG A 28 4.90 11.08 -14.63
CA ARG A 28 5.82 11.91 -13.82
C ARG A 28 6.88 11.09 -13.11
N SER A 29 6.65 9.80 -12.90
CA SER A 29 7.55 8.85 -12.24
C SER A 29 8.45 8.09 -13.23
N LYS A 30 8.75 8.66 -14.40
CA LYS A 30 9.65 8.05 -15.40
C LYS A 30 11.01 7.69 -14.79
N GLY A 31 11.44 6.45 -15.09
CA GLY A 31 12.65 5.87 -14.50
C GLY A 31 12.41 5.13 -13.19
N SER A 32 11.17 5.06 -12.67
CA SER A 32 10.80 4.09 -11.65
C SER A 32 10.72 2.69 -12.25
N SER A 33 11.16 1.73 -11.48
CA SER A 33 11.07 0.32 -11.88
C SER A 33 9.68 -0.27 -11.64
N LEU A 34 8.89 0.37 -10.79
CA LEU A 34 7.49 0.06 -10.55
C LEU A 34 6.80 1.27 -9.91
N VAL A 35 5.61 1.63 -10.40
CA VAL A 35 4.72 2.61 -9.76
C VAL A 35 3.49 1.86 -9.25
N ILE A 36 3.16 2.05 -7.97
CA ILE A 36 2.12 1.29 -7.28
C ILE A 36 0.98 2.25 -6.90
N PHE A 37 -0.25 1.89 -7.22
CA PHE A 37 -1.46 2.63 -6.89
C PHE A 37 -2.37 1.85 -5.94
N PRO A 38 -3.32 2.52 -5.27
CA PRO A 38 -4.18 1.91 -4.26
C PRO A 38 -5.12 0.82 -4.80
N GLU A 39 -5.68 0.06 -3.87
CA GLU A 39 -6.80 -0.86 -4.10
C GLU A 39 -7.99 -0.14 -4.71
N LEU A 40 -8.64 -0.77 -5.71
CA LEU A 40 -9.81 -0.24 -6.41
C LEU A 40 -9.64 1.21 -6.91
N SER A 41 -8.40 1.60 -7.26
CA SER A 41 -8.10 2.97 -7.70
C SER A 41 -8.79 3.33 -9.03
N VAL A 42 -9.05 2.37 -9.91
CA VAL A 42 -9.76 2.61 -11.17
C VAL A 42 -11.24 2.94 -10.94
N SER A 43 -11.94 2.16 -10.10
CA SER A 43 -13.35 2.39 -9.78
C SER A 43 -13.59 3.52 -8.77
N GLY A 44 -12.51 4.01 -8.11
CA GLY A 44 -12.60 5.00 -7.05
C GLY A 44 -13.12 4.45 -5.74
N GLY A 45 -12.61 3.26 -5.34
CA GLY A 45 -13.10 2.48 -4.22
C GLY A 45 -14.24 1.55 -4.62
N MET A 46 -15.24 1.41 -3.78
CA MET A 46 -16.31 0.42 -3.94
C MET A 46 -17.68 1.05 -4.18
N PRO A 47 -17.95 1.60 -5.37
CA PRO A 47 -19.27 2.10 -5.74
C PRO A 47 -20.23 0.93 -6.04
N VAL A 48 -20.83 0.34 -4.98
CA VAL A 48 -21.60 -0.92 -5.00
C VAL A 48 -22.60 -1.01 -6.13
N GLU A 49 -23.44 0.02 -6.33
CA GLU A 49 -24.48 0.01 -7.36
C GLU A 49 -23.93 0.11 -8.78
N MET A 50 -22.76 0.72 -8.96
CA MET A 50 -22.09 0.75 -10.27
C MET A 50 -21.38 -0.57 -10.56
N LEU A 51 -20.77 -1.20 -9.55
CA LEU A 51 -20.09 -2.50 -9.69
C LEU A 51 -21.05 -3.63 -10.12
N LYS A 52 -22.37 -3.47 -9.90
CA LYS A 52 -23.39 -4.40 -10.37
C LYS A 52 -23.74 -4.22 -11.87
N GLN A 53 -23.23 -3.17 -12.51
CA GLN A 53 -23.52 -2.83 -13.90
C GLN A 53 -22.42 -3.34 -14.83
N ASP A 54 -22.78 -4.17 -15.80
CA ASP A 54 -21.81 -4.72 -16.77
C ASP A 54 -21.05 -3.64 -17.52
N SER A 55 -21.75 -2.57 -17.94
CA SER A 55 -21.12 -1.44 -18.65
C SER A 55 -20.07 -0.69 -17.82
N PHE A 56 -20.24 -0.65 -16.49
CA PHE A 56 -19.24 -0.03 -15.61
C PHE A 56 -17.98 -0.89 -15.53
N ILE A 57 -18.12 -2.20 -15.43
CA ILE A 57 -16.99 -3.12 -15.43
C ILE A 57 -16.28 -3.11 -16.78
N ASP A 58 -17.03 -3.06 -17.90
CA ASP A 58 -16.45 -2.90 -19.25
C ASP A 58 -15.57 -1.64 -19.32
N ASN A 59 -16.03 -0.52 -18.75
CA ASN A 59 -15.27 0.72 -18.69
C ASN A 59 -14.00 0.58 -17.82
N CYS A 60 -14.08 -0.11 -16.68
CA CYS A 60 -12.92 -0.37 -15.84
C CYS A 60 -11.87 -1.23 -16.56
N GLU A 61 -12.30 -2.27 -17.28
CA GLU A 61 -11.39 -3.13 -18.05
C GLU A 61 -10.82 -2.42 -19.27
N ALA A 62 -11.60 -1.61 -19.99
CA ALA A 62 -11.10 -0.77 -21.08
C ALA A 62 -10.06 0.28 -20.59
N ALA A 63 -10.25 0.79 -19.38
CA ALA A 63 -9.31 1.71 -18.76
C ALA A 63 -7.93 1.07 -18.51
N LEU A 64 -7.85 -0.22 -18.22
CA LEU A 64 -6.57 -0.94 -18.10
C LEU A 64 -5.79 -0.94 -19.41
N GLU A 65 -6.46 -1.11 -20.54
CA GLU A 65 -5.83 -1.05 -21.87
C GLU A 65 -5.27 0.36 -22.13
N ARG A 66 -6.03 1.40 -21.74
CA ARG A 66 -5.58 2.77 -21.84
C ARG A 66 -4.31 3.02 -21.00
N VAL A 67 -4.30 2.58 -19.74
CA VAL A 67 -3.11 2.67 -18.87
C VAL A 67 -1.93 1.93 -19.48
N SER A 68 -2.15 0.73 -20.01
CA SER A 68 -1.10 -0.08 -20.66
C SER A 68 -0.43 0.65 -21.83
N VAL A 69 -1.21 1.38 -22.64
CA VAL A 69 -0.72 2.15 -23.79
C VAL A 69 -0.04 3.46 -23.35
N GLU A 70 -0.70 4.24 -22.49
CA GLU A 70 -0.22 5.57 -22.10
C GLU A 70 0.94 5.53 -21.09
N CYS A 71 1.13 4.40 -20.37
CA CYS A 71 2.24 4.15 -19.44
C CYS A 71 3.27 3.14 -19.95
N GLU A 72 3.39 2.93 -21.27
CA GLU A 72 4.25 1.89 -21.88
C GLU A 72 5.70 1.90 -21.38
N SER A 73 6.24 3.06 -21.01
CA SER A 73 7.61 3.22 -20.52
C SER A 73 7.80 2.99 -19.03
N VAL A 74 6.72 2.77 -18.26
CA VAL A 74 6.73 2.69 -16.80
C VAL A 74 5.87 1.51 -16.32
N PRO A 75 6.46 0.53 -15.62
CA PRO A 75 5.68 -0.55 -15.02
C PRO A 75 4.69 0.00 -13.98
N VAL A 76 3.42 -0.40 -14.06
CA VAL A 76 2.34 0.04 -13.16
C VAL A 76 1.70 -1.16 -12.48
N LEU A 77 1.45 -1.06 -11.18
CA LEU A 77 0.59 -1.96 -10.40
C LEU A 77 -0.56 -1.14 -9.82
N LEU A 78 -1.79 -1.49 -10.14
CA LEU A 78 -2.96 -0.70 -9.73
C LEU A 78 -4.14 -1.59 -9.33
N GLY A 79 -5.04 -1.08 -8.47
CA GLY A 79 -6.26 -1.77 -8.05
C GLY A 79 -7.42 -1.54 -9.01
N CYS A 80 -8.05 -2.63 -9.47
CA CYS A 80 -9.17 -2.59 -10.40
C CYS A 80 -10.16 -3.73 -10.13
N PRO A 81 -11.49 -3.49 -10.17
CA PRO A 81 -12.46 -4.57 -10.26
C PRO A 81 -12.38 -5.19 -11.66
N ILE A 82 -12.33 -6.52 -11.74
CA ILE A 82 -12.32 -7.25 -13.00
C ILE A 82 -13.37 -8.36 -13.01
N ARG A 83 -13.78 -8.80 -14.18
CA ARG A 83 -14.75 -9.90 -14.33
C ARG A 83 -14.17 -11.24 -13.88
N ASN A 84 -15.00 -12.00 -13.19
CA ASN A 84 -14.75 -13.42 -12.95
C ASN A 84 -15.30 -14.25 -14.12
N ASN A 85 -14.44 -14.57 -15.06
CA ASN A 85 -14.80 -15.36 -16.25
C ASN A 85 -14.73 -16.88 -16.00
N SER A 86 -14.54 -17.34 -14.76
CA SER A 86 -14.46 -18.77 -14.43
C SER A 86 -15.82 -19.48 -14.53
N GLY A 87 -16.92 -18.74 -14.54
CA GLY A 87 -18.29 -19.28 -14.49
C GLY A 87 -18.68 -19.85 -13.13
N LYS A 88 -17.88 -19.63 -12.10
CA LYS A 88 -18.12 -20.08 -10.72
C LYS A 88 -17.91 -18.92 -9.73
N GLY A 89 -18.61 -18.98 -8.60
CA GLY A 89 -18.51 -18.00 -7.54
C GLY A 89 -19.16 -16.67 -7.87
N LYS A 90 -18.61 -15.59 -7.32
CA LYS A 90 -19.12 -14.22 -7.49
C LYS A 90 -18.69 -13.64 -8.85
N PRO A 91 -19.41 -12.62 -9.36
CA PRO A 91 -19.21 -12.12 -10.72
C PRO A 91 -17.90 -11.36 -10.94
N LEU A 92 -17.29 -10.86 -9.88
CA LEU A 92 -16.11 -9.98 -9.96
C LEU A 92 -14.96 -10.49 -9.08
N PHE A 93 -13.76 -10.00 -9.40
CA PHE A 93 -12.57 -10.06 -8.55
C PHE A 93 -12.13 -8.66 -8.16
N ASN A 94 -11.77 -8.45 -6.89
CA ASN A 94 -10.98 -7.31 -6.44
C ASN A 94 -9.51 -7.64 -6.74
N ALA A 95 -8.90 -6.92 -7.68
CA ALA A 95 -7.62 -7.30 -8.24
C ALA A 95 -6.58 -6.17 -8.19
N ALA A 96 -5.32 -6.56 -7.99
CA ALA A 96 -4.16 -5.77 -8.34
C ALA A 96 -3.67 -6.20 -9.73
N VAL A 97 -3.59 -5.26 -10.65
CA VAL A 97 -3.23 -5.52 -12.05
C VAL A 97 -1.89 -4.86 -12.36
N TYR A 98 -0.92 -5.68 -12.75
CA TYR A 98 0.37 -5.23 -13.26
C TYR A 98 0.30 -5.08 -14.77
N LEU A 99 0.79 -3.95 -15.26
CA LEU A 99 0.81 -3.58 -16.67
C LEU A 99 2.21 -3.04 -17.06
N PHE A 100 2.83 -3.65 -18.06
CA PHE A 100 4.10 -3.17 -18.62
C PHE A 100 4.36 -3.77 -20.00
N GLN A 101 4.60 -2.93 -21.01
CA GLN A 101 4.99 -3.34 -22.38
C GLN A 101 4.08 -4.46 -22.95
N GLY A 102 2.77 -4.29 -22.81
CA GLY A 102 1.77 -5.27 -23.27
C GLY A 102 1.63 -6.50 -22.38
N GLN A 103 2.45 -6.64 -21.33
CA GLN A 103 2.26 -7.68 -20.34
C GLN A 103 1.20 -7.26 -19.32
N ARG A 104 0.31 -8.20 -18.98
CA ARG A 104 -0.67 -8.06 -17.91
C ARG A 104 -0.54 -9.25 -16.95
N LYS A 105 -0.41 -8.96 -15.67
CA LYS A 105 -0.48 -9.95 -14.61
C LYS A 105 -1.48 -9.51 -13.55
N THR A 106 -2.31 -10.44 -13.08
CA THR A 106 -3.41 -10.15 -12.17
C THR A 106 -3.23 -10.91 -10.87
N PHE A 107 -3.41 -10.23 -9.75
CA PHE A 107 -3.41 -10.78 -8.40
C PHE A 107 -4.78 -10.52 -7.80
N ILE A 108 -5.39 -11.52 -7.19
CA ILE A 108 -6.75 -11.44 -6.68
C ILE A 108 -6.72 -11.39 -5.16
N LYS A 109 -7.56 -10.53 -4.57
CA LYS A 109 -7.72 -10.41 -3.13
C LYS A 109 -8.21 -11.72 -2.52
N ARG A 110 -7.65 -12.10 -1.38
CA ARG A 110 -7.96 -13.35 -0.70
C ARG A 110 -8.90 -13.16 0.48
N GLN A 111 -8.74 -12.08 1.22
CA GLN A 111 -9.52 -11.80 2.41
C GLN A 111 -10.54 -10.71 2.12
N LEU A 112 -11.82 -11.08 2.14
CA LEU A 112 -12.95 -10.19 1.86
C LEU A 112 -13.73 -9.86 3.13
N GLY A 113 -14.47 -8.75 3.09
CA GLY A 113 -15.54 -8.44 4.04
C GLY A 113 -15.14 -7.78 5.35
N LEU A 114 -13.89 -7.34 5.52
CA LEU A 114 -13.49 -6.61 6.71
C LEU A 114 -13.58 -5.09 6.52
N SER A 115 -12.98 -4.58 5.46
CA SER A 115 -13.00 -3.14 5.14
C SER A 115 -14.31 -2.70 4.48
N PHE A 116 -14.93 -3.59 3.70
CA PHE A 116 -16.18 -3.33 2.98
C PHE A 116 -17.17 -4.48 3.24
N LEU A 117 -18.27 -4.22 3.93
CA LEU A 117 -19.27 -5.23 4.29
C LEU A 117 -19.88 -5.93 3.06
N ASP A 118 -20.11 -5.16 1.97
CA ASP A 118 -20.69 -5.68 0.73
C ASP A 118 -19.67 -6.37 -0.20
N GLU A 119 -18.41 -6.40 0.19
CA GLU A 119 -17.32 -6.94 -0.65
C GLU A 119 -17.53 -8.42 -0.98
N ALA A 120 -17.88 -9.21 0.04
CA ALA A 120 -18.13 -10.64 -0.10
C ALA A 120 -19.39 -10.98 -0.94
N ASP A 121 -20.26 -10.01 -1.18
CA ASP A 121 -21.43 -10.20 -2.05
C ASP A 121 -21.10 -10.03 -3.54
N LEU A 122 -20.07 -9.24 -3.86
CA LEU A 122 -19.70 -8.87 -5.22
C LEU A 122 -18.46 -9.59 -5.74
N PHE A 123 -17.48 -9.79 -4.87
CA PHE A 123 -16.17 -10.32 -5.27
C PHE A 123 -15.98 -11.78 -4.84
N GLU A 124 -15.28 -12.53 -5.68
CA GLU A 124 -14.80 -13.88 -5.39
C GLU A 124 -13.35 -13.79 -4.89
N PRO A 125 -12.99 -14.41 -3.76
CA PRO A 125 -11.61 -14.51 -3.32
C PRO A 125 -10.84 -15.55 -4.13
N SER A 126 -9.50 -15.44 -4.17
CA SER A 126 -8.64 -16.47 -4.74
C SER A 126 -7.62 -16.95 -3.71
N ASP A 127 -7.23 -18.21 -3.79
CA ASP A 127 -6.13 -18.78 -3.00
C ASP A 127 -4.82 -18.89 -3.80
N ASP A 128 -4.76 -18.34 -5.01
CA ASP A 128 -3.59 -18.41 -5.88
C ASP A 128 -2.44 -17.55 -5.34
N ASP A 129 -1.27 -18.15 -5.18
CA ASP A 129 -0.05 -17.51 -4.73
C ASP A 129 0.95 -17.38 -5.87
N GLU A 130 1.00 -16.19 -6.44
CA GLU A 130 2.00 -15.87 -7.44
C GLU A 130 2.82 -14.65 -7.02
N LEU A 131 4.13 -14.67 -7.36
CA LEU A 131 5.00 -13.51 -7.18
C LEU A 131 5.00 -12.62 -8.42
N LEU A 132 5.00 -11.32 -8.21
CA LEU A 132 5.30 -10.35 -9.26
C LEU A 132 6.82 -10.26 -9.44
N GLN A 133 7.28 -10.56 -10.65
CA GLN A 133 8.68 -10.38 -11.02
C GLN A 133 8.88 -9.01 -11.67
N VAL A 134 9.77 -8.18 -11.10
CA VAL A 134 10.18 -6.90 -11.69
C VAL A 134 11.71 -6.84 -11.71
N GLY A 135 12.30 -6.96 -12.89
CA GLY A 135 13.74 -7.14 -13.02
C GLY A 135 14.21 -8.43 -12.36
N CYS A 136 15.18 -8.35 -11.45
CA CYS A 136 15.66 -9.50 -10.67
C CYS A 136 14.91 -9.71 -9.35
N HIS A 137 13.98 -8.83 -8.98
CA HIS A 137 13.28 -8.87 -7.71
C HIS A 137 11.89 -9.50 -7.81
N LYS A 138 11.48 -10.16 -6.73
CA LYS A 138 10.21 -10.85 -6.56
C LYS A 138 9.40 -10.17 -5.46
N PHE A 139 8.16 -9.82 -5.77
CA PHE A 139 7.24 -9.18 -4.83
C PHE A 139 6.03 -10.08 -4.58
N ALA A 140 5.69 -10.27 -3.30
CA ALA A 140 4.37 -10.78 -2.94
C ALA A 140 3.38 -9.62 -2.99
N VAL A 141 2.32 -9.77 -3.80
CA VAL A 141 1.26 -8.74 -3.93
C VAL A 141 0.08 -9.16 -3.06
N THR A 142 -0.35 -8.26 -2.18
CA THR A 142 -1.49 -8.41 -1.29
C THR A 142 -2.41 -7.20 -1.41
N ILE A 143 -3.69 -7.37 -1.10
CA ILE A 143 -4.72 -6.35 -1.31
C ILE A 143 -5.49 -6.12 -0.01
N GLY A 144 -5.49 -4.89 0.50
CA GLY A 144 -6.26 -4.48 1.67
C GLY A 144 -6.11 -5.41 2.87
N ASP A 145 -7.20 -6.07 3.22
CA ASP A 145 -7.31 -6.92 4.41
C ASP A 145 -6.57 -8.26 4.33
N ASP A 146 -5.89 -8.59 3.23
CA ASP A 146 -5.05 -9.78 3.13
C ASP A 146 -3.99 -9.86 4.24
N LEU A 147 -3.59 -8.72 4.80
CA LEU A 147 -2.63 -8.60 5.90
C LEU A 147 -3.28 -8.30 7.26
N ALA A 148 -4.61 -8.36 7.37
CA ALA A 148 -5.31 -7.99 8.61
C ALA A 148 -5.04 -8.96 9.76
N ASN A 149 -4.91 -10.26 9.48
CA ASN A 149 -4.56 -11.27 10.47
C ASN A 149 -3.04 -11.45 10.55
N VAL A 150 -2.47 -11.13 11.70
CA VAL A 150 -1.04 -11.30 12.01
C VAL A 150 -0.73 -12.65 12.69
N GLY A 151 -1.68 -13.59 12.68
CA GLY A 151 -1.52 -14.92 13.25
C GLY A 151 -1.84 -15.03 14.73
N ASP A 152 -2.55 -14.07 15.29
CA ASP A 152 -2.96 -14.06 16.69
C ASP A 152 -4.43 -14.50 16.87
N ASP A 153 -5.19 -14.62 15.76
CA ASP A 153 -6.59 -15.03 15.74
C ASP A 153 -6.87 -16.02 14.60
N ASP A 154 -6.81 -17.30 14.91
CA ASP A 154 -7.04 -18.38 13.94
C ASP A 154 -8.53 -18.63 13.64
N LEU A 155 -9.45 -17.97 14.37
CA LEU A 155 -10.88 -18.32 14.31
C LEU A 155 -11.63 -17.63 13.17
N LEU A 156 -11.17 -16.49 12.68
CA LEU A 156 -11.93 -15.65 11.76
C LEU A 156 -11.24 -15.36 10.41
N LEU A 157 -9.92 -15.42 10.34
CA LEU A 157 -9.17 -14.98 9.16
C LEU A 157 -8.02 -15.94 8.85
N LYS A 158 -7.79 -16.22 7.56
CA LYS A 158 -6.59 -16.94 7.14
C LYS A 158 -5.34 -16.11 7.48
N ASN A 159 -4.39 -16.74 8.15
CA ASN A 159 -3.07 -16.17 8.39
C ASN A 159 -2.22 -16.31 7.12
N ARG A 160 -1.80 -15.18 6.55
CA ARG A 160 -0.96 -15.14 5.35
C ARG A 160 0.55 -15.15 5.62
N VAL A 161 0.95 -15.01 6.87
CA VAL A 161 2.37 -14.87 7.23
C VAL A 161 3.19 -16.06 6.77
N ASP A 162 2.72 -17.29 7.02
CA ASP A 162 3.45 -18.49 6.65
C ASP A 162 3.49 -18.70 5.13
N ASP A 163 2.37 -18.43 4.44
CA ASP A 163 2.32 -18.47 2.97
C ASP A 163 3.33 -17.49 2.37
N LEU A 164 3.35 -16.25 2.85
CA LEU A 164 4.26 -15.22 2.38
C LEU A 164 5.73 -15.54 2.67
N ARG A 165 6.02 -16.19 3.80
CA ARG A 165 7.37 -16.67 4.10
C ARG A 165 7.81 -17.79 3.15
N CYS A 166 6.94 -18.74 2.86
CA CYS A 166 7.20 -19.86 1.95
C CYS A 166 7.47 -19.41 0.51
N LEU A 167 6.88 -18.29 0.09
CA LEU A 167 7.10 -17.71 -1.24
C LEU A 167 8.48 -17.07 -1.41
N GLU A 168 9.16 -16.74 -0.31
CA GLU A 168 10.46 -16.06 -0.28
C GLU A 168 10.55 -14.81 -1.18
N PRO A 169 9.62 -13.84 -1.05
CA PRO A 169 9.70 -12.60 -1.80
C PRO A 169 10.84 -11.71 -1.29
N ASP A 170 11.36 -10.84 -2.15
CA ASP A 170 12.29 -9.78 -1.71
C ASP A 170 11.59 -8.70 -0.89
N ALA A 171 10.32 -8.43 -1.19
CA ALA A 171 9.47 -7.51 -0.44
C ALA A 171 7.98 -7.84 -0.65
N ILE A 172 7.14 -7.29 0.23
CA ILE A 172 5.68 -7.37 0.15
C ILE A 172 5.13 -6.03 -0.34
N ILE A 173 4.17 -6.07 -1.24
CA ILE A 173 3.36 -4.92 -1.66
C ILE A 173 1.95 -5.14 -1.13
N ASN A 174 1.41 -4.18 -0.40
CA ASN A 174 0.00 -4.13 -0.03
C ASN A 174 -0.64 -2.88 -0.61
N ILE A 175 -1.55 -3.05 -1.55
CA ILE A 175 -2.40 -1.96 -2.03
C ILE A 175 -3.68 -1.93 -1.19
N GLY A 176 -4.03 -0.76 -0.64
CA GLY A 176 -5.14 -0.65 0.29
C GLY A 176 -6.13 0.46 -0.08
N ALA A 177 -7.34 0.32 0.44
CA ALA A 177 -8.39 1.33 0.49
C ALA A 177 -8.92 1.44 1.93
N SER A 178 -7.99 1.68 2.86
CA SER A 178 -8.29 1.74 4.29
C SER A 178 -9.01 3.05 4.62
N ARG A 179 -10.23 2.93 5.15
CA ARG A 179 -11.10 4.07 5.49
C ARG A 179 -10.63 4.73 6.78
N PHE A 180 -10.68 6.06 6.81
CA PHE A 180 -10.48 6.83 8.03
C PHE A 180 -11.59 6.51 9.05
N GLY A 181 -11.20 6.23 10.29
CA GLY A 181 -12.12 5.93 11.39
C GLY A 181 -12.59 4.46 11.49
N ALA A 182 -12.44 3.62 10.45
CA ALA A 182 -12.76 2.19 10.54
C ALA A 182 -11.70 1.44 11.36
N VAL A 183 -10.43 1.71 11.07
CA VAL A 183 -9.26 1.29 11.85
C VAL A 183 -8.40 2.53 12.04
N SER A 184 -7.92 2.78 13.25
CA SER A 184 -7.04 3.93 13.47
C SER A 184 -5.75 3.77 12.67
N SER A 185 -5.16 4.88 12.23
CA SER A 185 -3.88 4.86 11.52
C SER A 185 -2.77 4.16 12.33
N ALA A 186 -2.81 4.29 13.66
CA ALA A 186 -1.90 3.61 14.56
C ALA A 186 -2.10 2.08 14.58
N GLN A 187 -3.35 1.61 14.59
CA GLN A 187 -3.65 0.17 14.50
C GLN A 187 -3.21 -0.39 13.16
N ARG A 188 -3.55 0.27 12.04
CA ARG A 188 -3.10 -0.11 10.70
C ARG A 188 -1.58 -0.22 10.62
N ARG A 189 -0.87 0.82 11.09
CA ARG A 189 0.59 0.82 11.14
C ARG A 189 1.14 -0.36 11.97
N ASN A 190 0.54 -0.64 13.14
CA ASN A 190 0.98 -1.76 13.97
C ASN A 190 0.73 -3.12 13.28
N THR A 191 -0.42 -3.33 12.65
CA THR A 191 -0.73 -4.55 11.90
C THR A 191 0.28 -4.77 10.76
N LEU A 192 0.56 -3.74 9.96
CA LEU A 192 1.57 -3.82 8.88
C LEU A 192 2.96 -4.11 9.43
N ARG A 193 3.34 -3.43 10.52
CA ARG A 193 4.61 -3.67 11.21
C ARG A 193 4.73 -5.12 11.69
N MET A 194 3.69 -5.69 12.28
CA MET A 194 3.69 -7.08 12.74
C MET A 194 3.84 -8.08 11.58
N ASN A 195 3.23 -7.81 10.43
CA ASN A 195 3.46 -8.61 9.23
C ASN A 195 4.93 -8.58 8.81
N VAL A 196 5.56 -7.40 8.79
CA VAL A 196 7.00 -7.28 8.48
C VAL A 196 7.86 -8.09 9.44
N LEU A 197 7.63 -7.96 10.75
CA LEU A 197 8.38 -8.69 11.77
C LEU A 197 8.22 -10.21 11.67
N LYS A 198 7.02 -10.68 11.33
CA LYS A 198 6.75 -12.12 11.22
C LYS A 198 7.20 -12.71 9.88
N THR A 199 7.12 -11.95 8.79
CA THR A 199 7.58 -12.40 7.46
C THR A 199 9.07 -12.18 7.23
N GLU A 200 9.70 -11.29 8.00
CA GLU A 200 11.08 -10.83 7.81
C GLU A 200 11.30 -10.26 6.40
N ARG A 201 10.31 -9.49 5.91
CA ARG A 201 10.35 -8.87 4.57
C ARG A 201 9.93 -7.40 4.65
N PRO A 202 10.60 -6.49 3.90
CA PRO A 202 10.15 -5.11 3.76
C PRO A 202 8.76 -5.06 3.16
N LEU A 203 7.99 -4.00 3.51
CA LEU A 203 6.62 -3.86 3.06
C LEU A 203 6.36 -2.46 2.52
N PHE A 204 5.76 -2.40 1.32
CA PHE A 204 5.25 -1.20 0.67
C PHE A 204 3.73 -1.17 0.82
N PHE A 205 3.21 -0.23 1.57
CA PHE A 205 1.78 0.00 1.72
C PHE A 205 1.35 1.26 0.98
N VAL A 206 0.39 1.13 0.06
CA VAL A 206 -0.16 2.26 -0.70
C VAL A 206 -1.65 2.37 -0.42
N ASN A 207 -2.08 3.52 0.09
CA ASN A 207 -3.47 3.79 0.45
C ASN A 207 -4.10 4.86 -0.42
N ASN A 208 -5.42 4.78 -0.60
CA ASN A 208 -6.22 5.87 -1.14
C ASN A 208 -6.18 7.10 -0.23
N VAL A 209 -6.42 8.28 -0.81
CA VAL A 209 -6.59 9.54 -0.09
C VAL A 209 -7.79 10.31 -0.63
N GLY A 210 -8.43 11.11 0.23
CA GLY A 210 -9.56 11.94 -0.16
C GLY A 210 -10.90 11.39 0.28
N GLN A 211 -11.98 12.01 -0.21
CA GLN A 211 -13.36 11.68 0.17
C GLN A 211 -14.14 11.17 -1.03
N THR A 212 -14.79 10.03 -0.84
CA THR A 212 -15.86 9.54 -1.72
C THR A 212 -17.22 9.79 -1.08
N ASN A 213 -18.33 9.45 -1.76
CA ASN A 213 -19.67 9.64 -1.20
C ASN A 213 -19.87 8.92 0.14
N ASP A 214 -19.23 7.75 0.32
CA ASP A 214 -19.50 6.83 1.42
C ASP A 214 -18.31 6.66 2.37
N ALA A 215 -17.13 7.22 2.05
CA ALA A 215 -15.93 7.03 2.82
C ALA A 215 -14.93 8.19 2.70
N VAL A 216 -14.17 8.38 3.77
CA VAL A 216 -12.97 9.21 3.79
C VAL A 216 -11.76 8.28 3.85
N TYR A 217 -10.76 8.53 3.02
CA TYR A 217 -9.48 7.83 3.01
C TYR A 217 -8.39 8.79 3.47
N ASP A 218 -7.63 8.38 4.45
CA ASP A 218 -6.65 9.26 5.11
C ASP A 218 -5.27 9.26 4.43
N GLY A 219 -5.02 8.40 3.43
CA GLY A 219 -3.70 8.26 2.86
C GLY A 219 -2.73 7.57 3.81
N GLY A 220 -1.61 8.23 4.13
CA GLY A 220 -0.60 7.68 5.02
C GLY A 220 0.06 6.42 4.44
N SER A 221 0.29 6.39 3.14
CA SER A 221 1.09 5.34 2.49
C SER A 221 2.46 5.30 3.10
N MET A 222 3.01 4.09 3.33
CA MET A 222 4.25 3.95 4.08
C MET A 222 5.08 2.75 3.62
N VAL A 223 6.36 2.81 3.89
CA VAL A 223 7.32 1.74 3.60
C VAL A 223 7.99 1.32 4.89
N PHE A 224 8.01 0.03 5.15
CA PHE A 224 8.68 -0.58 6.28
C PHE A 224 9.94 -1.30 5.83
N GLY A 225 11.04 -1.09 6.56
CA GLY A 225 12.25 -1.92 6.46
C GLY A 225 12.10 -3.25 7.20
N TYR A 226 13.10 -4.11 7.11
CA TYR A 226 13.09 -5.48 7.66
C TYR A 226 12.71 -5.59 9.14
N GLU A 227 13.02 -4.59 9.95
CA GLU A 227 12.76 -4.60 11.39
C GLU A 227 11.46 -3.89 11.78
N GLY A 228 10.60 -3.64 10.79
CA GLY A 228 9.30 -3.03 11.04
C GLY A 228 9.35 -1.54 11.36
N TYR A 229 10.47 -0.86 11.11
CA TYR A 229 10.54 0.61 11.16
C TYR A 229 10.02 1.21 9.87
N VAL A 230 9.28 2.33 9.99
CA VAL A 230 8.84 3.11 8.84
C VAL A 230 10.03 3.90 8.32
N VAL A 231 10.43 3.62 7.10
CA VAL A 231 11.57 4.27 6.42
C VAL A 231 11.13 5.39 5.49
N ALA A 232 9.88 5.39 5.07
CA ALA A 232 9.28 6.46 4.28
C ALA A 232 7.76 6.49 4.50
N THR A 233 7.16 7.67 4.52
CA THR A 233 5.72 7.86 4.65
C THR A 233 5.24 9.01 3.79
N ALA A 234 4.07 8.86 3.18
CA ALA A 234 3.34 9.94 2.54
C ALA A 234 2.49 10.69 3.59
N PRO A 235 2.20 11.99 3.40
CA PRO A 235 1.37 12.75 4.30
C PRO A 235 -0.06 12.19 4.36
N PHE A 236 -0.75 12.46 5.48
CA PHE A 236 -2.18 12.18 5.60
C PHE A 236 -2.98 13.26 4.89
N PHE A 237 -4.12 12.86 4.29
CA PHE A 237 -5.10 13.73 3.62
C PHE A 237 -4.56 14.55 2.43
N GLU A 238 -3.42 14.17 1.88
CA GLU A 238 -2.81 14.83 0.72
C GLU A 238 -2.43 13.81 -0.35
N GLU A 239 -2.60 14.17 -1.64
CA GLU A 239 -2.04 13.38 -2.74
C GLU A 239 -0.51 13.48 -2.74
N LYS A 240 0.17 12.37 -2.92
CA LYS A 240 1.63 12.32 -2.92
C LYS A 240 2.18 11.20 -3.77
N VAL A 241 3.18 11.52 -4.55
CA VAL A 241 4.06 10.53 -5.18
C VAL A 241 5.32 10.41 -4.32
N LEU A 242 5.61 9.20 -3.85
CA LEU A 242 6.70 8.91 -2.92
C LEU A 242 7.67 7.90 -3.54
N ASP A 243 8.89 8.33 -3.81
CA ASP A 243 9.95 7.48 -4.36
C ASP A 243 10.78 6.83 -3.24
N VAL A 244 11.04 5.53 -3.37
CA VAL A 244 11.85 4.76 -2.42
C VAL A 244 12.82 3.86 -3.18
N ASP A 245 14.07 3.80 -2.75
CA ASP A 245 15.05 2.88 -3.32
C ASP A 245 15.04 1.53 -2.57
N LEU A 246 14.55 0.49 -3.25
CA LEU A 246 14.53 -0.86 -2.71
C LEU A 246 15.92 -1.35 -2.29
N GLN A 247 16.98 -0.96 -3.02
CA GLN A 247 18.34 -1.38 -2.69
C GLN A 247 18.78 -0.82 -1.33
N CYS A 248 18.38 0.39 -0.99
CA CYS A 248 18.64 0.96 0.33
C CYS A 248 17.95 0.13 1.43
N LEU A 249 16.72 -0.34 1.21
CA LEU A 249 16.02 -1.19 2.17
C LEU A 249 16.70 -2.55 2.35
N ILE A 250 17.13 -3.18 1.25
CA ILE A 250 17.79 -4.50 1.28
C ILE A 250 19.20 -4.40 1.88
N SER A 251 19.91 -3.28 1.69
CA SER A 251 21.26 -3.06 2.21
C SER A 251 21.31 -2.55 3.66
N MET A 252 20.18 -2.10 4.20
CA MET A 252 20.08 -1.76 5.62
C MET A 252 20.25 -3.04 6.45
N ARG A 253 21.48 -3.24 6.96
CA ARG A 253 21.80 -4.37 7.84
C ARG A 253 21.26 -4.08 9.24
N HIS A 254 21.07 -5.16 9.99
CA HIS A 254 20.63 -5.19 11.39
C HIS A 254 21.29 -4.10 12.28
N ASP A 255 22.58 -3.86 12.08
CA ASP A 255 23.37 -2.91 12.88
C ASP A 255 22.96 -1.45 12.62
N ASP A 256 22.69 -1.07 11.36
CA ASP A 256 22.30 0.30 10.98
C ASP A 256 20.90 0.63 11.50
N VAL A 257 19.99 -0.34 11.51
CA VAL A 257 18.62 -0.18 11.98
C VAL A 257 18.57 -0.09 13.50
N GLN A 258 19.35 -0.90 14.21
CA GLN A 258 19.47 -0.80 15.68
C GLN A 258 20.09 0.53 16.10
N GLU A 259 21.09 1.02 15.39
CA GLU A 259 21.67 2.34 15.65
C GLU A 259 20.65 3.46 15.42
N TYR A 260 19.85 3.38 14.34
CA TYR A 260 18.81 4.36 14.06
C TYR A 260 17.71 4.34 15.12
N ALA A 261 17.22 3.17 15.51
CA ALA A 261 16.21 2.99 16.57
C ALA A 261 16.72 3.51 17.93
N SER A 262 17.96 3.19 18.29
CA SER A 262 18.59 3.67 19.51
C SER A 262 18.70 5.20 19.50
N LYS A 263 19.02 5.80 18.36
CA LYS A 263 19.05 7.26 18.20
C LYS A 263 17.65 7.87 18.31
N GLN A 264 16.61 7.23 17.77
CA GLN A 264 15.22 7.68 17.93
C GLN A 264 14.80 7.66 19.41
N GLU A 265 15.11 6.59 20.14
CA GLU A 265 14.83 6.51 21.60
C GLU A 265 15.53 7.59 22.40
N LEU A 266 16.80 7.88 22.07
CA LEU A 266 17.55 8.96 22.71
C LEU A 266 16.95 10.34 22.42
N VAL A 267 16.48 10.58 21.20
CA VAL A 267 15.77 11.82 20.83
C VAL A 267 14.45 11.93 21.58
N LEU A 268 13.65 10.86 21.64
CA LEU A 268 12.39 10.84 22.40
C LEU A 268 12.62 11.11 23.88
N LYS A 269 13.66 10.52 24.47
CA LYS A 269 14.05 10.75 25.85
C LYS A 269 14.43 12.20 26.07
N ALA A 270 15.29 12.78 25.22
CA ALA A 270 15.70 14.17 25.32
C ALA A 270 14.52 15.14 25.21
N LEU A 271 13.57 14.87 24.31
CA LEU A 271 12.32 15.65 24.20
C LEU A 271 11.44 15.51 25.45
N SER A 272 11.41 14.34 26.09
CA SER A 272 10.65 14.12 27.33
C SER A 272 11.27 14.83 28.54
N GLU A 273 12.59 15.05 28.50
CA GLU A 273 13.36 15.83 29.48
C GLU A 273 13.25 17.34 29.25
N GLY A 274 12.48 17.78 28.25
CA GLY A 274 12.21 19.19 27.95
C GLY A 274 13.27 19.90 27.10
N LYS A 275 14.18 19.17 26.46
CA LYS A 275 15.13 19.75 25.51
C LYS A 275 14.43 20.19 24.22
N THR A 276 14.90 21.30 23.66
CA THR A 276 14.40 21.78 22.36
C THR A 276 15.01 20.99 21.19
N MET A 277 14.38 21.08 20.02
CA MET A 277 14.93 20.46 18.80
C MET A 277 16.34 21.00 18.48
N GLU A 278 16.58 22.30 18.70
CA GLU A 278 17.88 22.94 18.47
C GLU A 278 18.94 22.41 19.42
N ASP A 279 18.59 22.19 20.70
CA ASP A 279 19.48 21.57 21.67
C ASP A 279 19.91 20.16 21.29
N ILE A 280 18.95 19.36 20.78
CA ILE A 280 19.19 17.97 20.38
C ILE A 280 20.07 17.91 19.12
N VAL A 281 19.81 18.74 18.13
CA VAL A 281 20.64 18.85 16.93
C VAL A 281 22.05 19.35 17.29
N SER A 282 22.19 20.28 18.22
CA SER A 282 23.51 20.79 18.70
C SER A 282 24.34 19.71 19.41
N GLN A 283 23.69 18.65 19.93
CA GLN A 283 24.36 17.49 20.54
C GLN A 283 24.83 16.45 19.50
N GLY A 284 24.66 16.76 18.20
CA GLY A 284 25.15 15.92 17.10
C GLY A 284 24.13 14.94 16.50
N PHE A 285 22.85 15.06 16.88
CA PHE A 285 21.80 14.29 16.22
C PHE A 285 21.45 14.89 14.85
N ASP A 286 21.19 14.02 13.89
CA ASP A 286 20.75 14.42 12.55
C ASP A 286 19.40 15.16 12.62
N LYS A 287 19.33 16.31 11.94
CA LYS A 287 18.14 17.16 11.97
C LYS A 287 16.91 16.43 11.42
N THR A 288 17.07 15.63 10.36
CA THR A 288 15.97 14.87 9.75
C THR A 288 15.41 13.86 10.74
N LEU A 289 16.27 13.15 11.46
CA LEU A 289 15.88 12.23 12.53
C LEU A 289 15.09 12.94 13.63
N VAL A 290 15.54 14.13 14.07
CA VAL A 290 14.86 14.91 15.12
C VAL A 290 13.50 15.39 14.65
N ASP A 291 13.40 15.89 13.42
CA ASP A 291 12.14 16.33 12.79
C ASP A 291 11.14 15.17 12.69
N ASP A 292 11.59 13.99 12.25
CA ASP A 292 10.74 12.78 12.14
C ASP A 292 10.21 12.32 13.51
N VAL A 293 11.07 12.33 14.54
CA VAL A 293 10.68 11.92 15.90
C VAL A 293 9.70 12.92 16.53
N VAL A 294 9.89 14.22 16.31
CA VAL A 294 8.97 15.26 16.77
C VAL A 294 7.62 15.12 16.10
N LYS A 295 7.60 14.89 14.80
CA LYS A 295 6.37 14.65 14.04
C LYS A 295 5.61 13.41 14.53
N MET A 296 6.32 12.29 14.74
CA MET A 296 5.72 11.07 15.32
C MET A 296 5.12 11.32 16.70
N ARG A 297 5.80 12.13 17.56
CA ARG A 297 5.30 12.47 18.89
C ARG A 297 4.06 13.36 18.84
N GLN A 298 3.99 14.31 17.93
CA GLN A 298 2.80 15.15 17.74
C GLN A 298 1.60 14.35 17.28
N GLU A 299 1.79 13.44 16.33
CA GLU A 299 0.77 12.51 15.85
C GLU A 299 0.24 11.56 16.96
N HIS A 300 1.05 11.28 18.00
CA HIS A 300 0.64 10.47 19.15
C HIS A 300 -0.03 11.28 20.28
N LEU A 301 0.12 12.58 20.32
CA LEU A 301 -0.48 13.44 21.35
C LEU A 301 -1.85 14.02 20.92
N GLU A 302 -2.19 13.92 19.64
CA GLU A 302 -3.49 14.33 19.09
C GLU A 302 -4.51 13.17 19.02
N LEU A 303 -4.16 11.99 19.54
CA LEU A 303 -5.00 10.80 19.71
C LEU A 303 -5.30 10.58 21.20
#